data_5be9cb5be443bf7ea91439ec8f1a5533
#
_entry.id   5be9cb5be443bf7ea91439ec8f1a5533
#
_cell.length_a   1.000
_cell.length_b   1.000
_cell.length_c   1.000
_cell.angle_alpha   90.00
_cell.angle_beta   90.00
_cell.angle_gamma   90.00
#
_symmetry.space_group_name_H-M   'P 1'
#
loop_
_entity.id
_entity.type
_entity.pdbx_description
1 polymer ?
#
loop_
_entity_poly.entity_id
_entity_poly.type
_entity_poly.pdbx_seq_one_letter_code
_entity_poly.pdbx_strand_id
1 'polypeptide(L)'
;MRHTLVGRILLICMMLCIGCCTALADGGDAYAVVQNPNAADRLNLRAAPSKEAESLGKYYNGVEVQILEDLNNGWVRVQIGRRGTAEGYMMKEYLQENSAQTVKSAMPTYISTSSAWELYQSRDVNGAYDMYGYGETVTLLGFTPEWWHVQIREYTGFVSADGSVLEQRTGNYYDGYATAQVHNPISTDRLNLRAEKTENSASLGKYYNGCTVAVIEKGSDGWSRVKIGNLEGYMRNEFLDFNASKDQQTEMLPKVTIQNLNGQGANLRRQASTHVNAVALYPNGTQVYVLGIAGEWCHVLIDGEIGFMMTRYLVPRLSFESTR
;
A
#
# COMPACT_ATOMS: atom_id res chain seq x y z
N MET A 1 63.56 56.77 -34.00
CA MET A 1 63.23 56.87 -32.62
C MET A 1 62.47 55.57 -32.21
N ARG A 2 63.03 54.92 -31.26
CA ARG A 2 62.74 53.50 -30.95
C ARG A 2 61.52 53.37 -30.02
N HIS A 3 60.61 52.50 -30.35
CA HIS A 3 59.65 52.01 -29.42
C HIS A 3 59.72 50.48 -29.33
N THR A 4 60.21 50.00 -28.23
CA THR A 4 60.31 48.60 -27.86
C THR A 4 58.94 48.10 -27.39
N LEU A 5 58.43 47.10 -28.09
CA LEU A 5 57.19 46.40 -27.72
C LEU A 5 57.55 45.22 -26.80
N VAL A 6 57.17 45.32 -25.54
CA VAL A 6 57.29 44.22 -24.57
C VAL A 6 56.09 43.33 -24.68
N GLY A 7 56.30 42.13 -25.24
CA GLY A 7 55.27 41.10 -25.28
C GLY A 7 55.01 40.49 -23.89
N ARG A 8 53.80 40.61 -23.41
CA ARG A 8 53.32 39.85 -22.25
C ARG A 8 52.79 38.52 -22.75
N ILE A 9 53.51 37.46 -22.42
CA ILE A 9 53.01 36.08 -22.58
C ILE A 9 51.99 35.84 -21.46
N LEU A 10 50.73 35.74 -21.84
CA LEU A 10 49.64 35.33 -20.93
C LEU A 10 49.59 33.80 -20.89
N LEU A 11 50.09 33.22 -19.81
CA LEU A 11 50.01 31.80 -19.56
C LEU A 11 48.55 31.49 -19.14
N ILE A 12 47.75 30.98 -20.06
CA ILE A 12 46.39 30.47 -19.75
C ILE A 12 46.55 29.09 -19.11
N CYS A 13 46.49 29.07 -17.77
CA CYS A 13 46.27 27.84 -17.02
C CYS A 13 44.87 27.34 -17.33
N MET A 14 44.79 26.36 -18.19
CA MET A 14 43.58 25.59 -18.46
C MET A 14 43.39 24.65 -17.28
N MET A 15 42.69 25.13 -16.19
CA MET A 15 42.17 24.27 -15.15
C MET A 15 41.09 23.39 -15.82
N LEU A 16 41.43 22.14 -16.07
CA LEU A 16 40.45 21.09 -16.27
C LEU A 16 39.64 20.96 -14.95
N CYS A 17 38.54 21.67 -14.83
CA CYS A 17 37.49 21.28 -13.93
C CYS A 17 36.95 19.95 -14.44
N ILE A 18 37.48 18.84 -13.92
CA ILE A 18 36.76 17.58 -13.91
C ILE A 18 35.51 17.85 -13.09
N GLY A 19 34.48 18.32 -13.76
CA GLY A 19 33.13 18.36 -13.22
C GLY A 19 32.75 16.93 -12.89
N CYS A 20 32.90 16.57 -11.63
CA CYS A 20 32.17 15.45 -11.06
C CYS A 20 30.70 15.80 -11.27
N CYS A 21 30.13 15.40 -12.41
CA CYS A 21 28.70 15.24 -12.56
C CYS A 21 28.31 14.18 -11.51
N THR A 22 28.07 14.63 -10.29
CA THR A 22 27.14 13.91 -9.43
C THR A 22 25.83 13.94 -10.24
N ALA A 23 25.51 12.83 -10.89
CA ALA A 23 24.18 12.57 -11.34
C ALA A 23 23.31 12.84 -10.11
N LEU A 24 22.56 13.92 -10.16
CA LEU A 24 21.41 14.09 -9.29
C LEU A 24 20.54 12.87 -9.64
N ALA A 25 20.61 11.85 -8.81
CA ALA A 25 19.62 10.81 -8.82
C ALA A 25 18.29 11.54 -8.81
N ASP A 26 17.51 11.30 -9.83
CA ASP A 26 16.14 11.76 -9.95
C ASP A 26 15.49 11.46 -8.58
N GLY A 27 15.15 12.52 -7.82
CA GLY A 27 14.76 12.45 -6.43
C GLY A 27 13.38 11.80 -6.26
N GLY A 28 13.24 10.60 -6.75
CA GLY A 28 12.15 9.71 -6.38
C GLY A 28 12.37 9.28 -4.93
N ASP A 29 11.40 9.57 -4.07
CA ASP A 29 11.41 9.14 -2.68
C ASP A 29 11.82 7.66 -2.59
N ALA A 30 12.93 7.37 -1.91
CA ALA A 30 13.38 5.99 -1.71
C ALA A 30 12.53 5.36 -0.60
N TYR A 31 11.85 4.26 -0.93
CA TYR A 31 11.04 3.50 0.02
C TYR A 31 11.63 2.12 0.25
N ALA A 32 11.47 1.65 1.48
CA ALA A 32 11.77 0.29 1.87
C ALA A 32 10.64 -0.28 2.73
N VAL A 33 10.66 -1.58 2.97
CA VAL A 33 9.68 -2.29 3.80
C VAL A 33 10.40 -2.95 4.95
N VAL A 34 9.88 -2.84 6.17
CA VAL A 34 10.41 -3.54 7.34
C VAL A 34 10.32 -5.04 7.13
N GLN A 35 11.45 -5.73 7.29
CA GLN A 35 11.56 -7.17 7.16
C GLN A 35 12.55 -7.76 8.18
N ASN A 36 12.05 -8.21 9.33
CA ASN A 36 12.82 -9.05 10.20
C ASN A 36 12.79 -10.51 9.70
N PRO A 37 13.88 -11.28 9.85
CA PRO A 37 13.90 -12.70 9.50
C PRO A 37 12.84 -13.52 10.24
N ASN A 38 12.59 -13.19 11.51
CA ASN A 38 11.50 -13.77 12.30
C ASN A 38 10.28 -12.83 12.23
N ALA A 39 9.17 -13.33 11.70
CA ALA A 39 7.93 -12.55 11.56
C ALA A 39 7.32 -12.09 12.91
N ALA A 40 7.69 -12.76 14.02
CA ALA A 40 7.28 -12.35 15.37
C ALA A 40 8.07 -11.15 15.91
N ASP A 41 9.23 -10.82 15.32
CA ASP A 41 10.06 -9.71 15.75
C ASP A 41 9.53 -8.38 15.24
N ARG A 42 9.97 -7.31 15.88
CA ARG A 42 9.64 -5.91 15.54
C ARG A 42 10.92 -5.12 15.40
N LEU A 43 10.99 -4.25 14.39
CA LEU A 43 12.12 -3.36 14.21
C LEU A 43 11.94 -2.08 15.06
N ASN A 44 12.95 -1.74 15.84
CA ASN A 44 12.94 -0.49 16.59
C ASN A 44 13.19 0.70 15.67
N LEU A 45 12.37 1.73 15.82
CA LEU A 45 12.67 3.10 15.41
C LEU A 45 13.37 3.77 16.58
N ARG A 46 14.55 4.34 16.38
CA ARG A 46 15.38 4.89 17.48
C ARG A 46 15.62 6.39 17.31
N ALA A 47 15.86 7.04 18.44
CA ALA A 47 16.14 8.49 18.49
C ALA A 47 17.52 8.83 17.89
N ALA A 48 18.46 7.88 17.85
CA ALA A 48 19.79 8.04 17.26
C ALA A 48 20.24 6.72 16.59
N PRO A 49 21.23 6.75 15.66
CA PRO A 49 21.71 5.57 14.94
C PRO A 49 22.61 4.69 15.83
N SER A 50 22.05 4.17 16.92
CA SER A 50 22.70 3.31 17.90
C SER A 50 21.71 2.31 18.52
N LYS A 51 22.16 1.09 18.85
CA LYS A 51 21.34 0.06 19.52
C LYS A 51 21.01 0.47 20.97
N GLU A 52 21.78 1.33 21.57
CA GLU A 52 21.62 1.85 22.94
C GLU A 52 20.70 3.08 22.99
N ALA A 53 20.43 3.70 21.83
CA ALA A 53 19.54 4.86 21.77
C ALA A 53 18.10 4.49 22.15
N GLU A 54 17.36 5.47 22.66
CA GLU A 54 15.96 5.34 23.03
C GLU A 54 15.12 4.79 21.86
N SER A 55 14.24 3.83 22.16
CA SER A 55 13.27 3.32 21.18
C SER A 55 12.07 4.27 21.11
N LEU A 56 11.88 4.86 19.95
CA LEU A 56 10.70 5.67 19.63
C LEU A 56 9.48 4.83 19.24
N GLY A 57 9.62 3.52 19.13
CA GLY A 57 8.56 2.58 18.84
C GLY A 57 9.10 1.31 18.17
N LYS A 58 8.28 0.25 18.20
CA LYS A 58 8.56 -1.04 17.57
C LYS A 58 7.58 -1.26 16.42
N TYR A 59 8.10 -1.53 15.23
CA TYR A 59 7.34 -1.60 13.98
C TYR A 59 7.27 -3.01 13.42
N TYR A 60 6.12 -3.35 12.87
CA TYR A 60 5.82 -4.68 12.30
C TYR A 60 6.47 -4.89 10.93
N ASN A 61 6.73 -6.14 10.57
CA ASN A 61 7.08 -6.49 9.21
C ASN A 61 5.98 -6.06 8.24
N GLY A 62 6.37 -5.55 7.06
CA GLY A 62 5.46 -5.01 6.07
C GLY A 62 5.21 -3.50 6.18
N VAL A 63 5.67 -2.83 7.25
CA VAL A 63 5.59 -1.37 7.36
C VAL A 63 6.48 -0.72 6.31
N GLU A 64 5.89 0.11 5.46
CA GLU A 64 6.61 0.92 4.48
C GLU A 64 7.23 2.13 5.16
N VAL A 65 8.50 2.38 4.88
CA VAL A 65 9.26 3.52 5.36
C VAL A 65 9.83 4.32 4.20
N GLN A 66 9.79 5.63 4.28
CA GLN A 66 10.53 6.52 3.40
C GLN A 66 11.95 6.67 3.94
N ILE A 67 12.95 6.39 3.12
CA ILE A 67 14.36 6.60 3.47
C ILE A 67 14.69 8.06 3.22
N LEU A 68 14.98 8.80 4.29
CA LEU A 68 15.38 10.21 4.24
C LEU A 68 16.88 10.36 4.05
N GLU A 69 17.67 9.44 4.62
CA GLU A 69 19.13 9.49 4.58
C GLU A 69 19.74 8.11 4.86
N ASP A 70 20.69 7.68 4.06
CA ASP A 70 21.56 6.53 4.35
C ASP A 70 22.85 7.02 4.97
N LEU A 71 23.12 6.64 6.22
CA LEU A 71 24.32 7.05 6.94
C LEU A 71 25.57 6.25 6.56
N ASN A 72 25.45 5.24 5.67
CA ASN A 72 26.54 4.38 5.22
C ASN A 72 27.29 3.64 6.35
N ASN A 73 26.66 3.47 7.50
CA ASN A 73 27.18 2.77 8.68
C ASN A 73 26.27 1.67 9.18
N GLY A 74 25.32 1.21 8.33
CA GLY A 74 24.30 0.22 8.69
C GLY A 74 23.01 0.81 9.26
N TRP A 75 22.91 2.15 9.36
CA TRP A 75 21.73 2.86 9.81
C TRP A 75 21.19 3.77 8.71
N VAL A 76 19.88 3.92 8.67
CA VAL A 76 19.17 4.88 7.83
C VAL A 76 18.24 5.74 8.68
N ARG A 77 18.11 7.02 8.32
CA ARG A 77 17.09 7.90 8.86
C ARG A 77 15.84 7.73 8.02
N VAL A 78 14.72 7.46 8.66
CA VAL A 78 13.45 7.13 7.99
C VAL A 78 12.30 7.95 8.52
N GLN A 79 11.28 8.10 7.69
CA GLN A 79 9.96 8.58 8.06
C GLN A 79 8.93 7.48 7.81
N ILE A 80 8.00 7.29 8.74
CA ILE A 80 6.91 6.34 8.67
C ILE A 80 5.59 7.08 8.68
N GLY A 81 4.77 6.84 7.67
CA GLY A 81 3.42 7.37 7.60
C GLY A 81 3.29 8.74 6.95
N ARG A 82 2.05 9.21 6.92
CA ARG A 82 1.60 10.50 6.38
C ARG A 82 0.75 11.23 7.39
N ARG A 83 0.92 12.54 7.53
CA ARG A 83 0.36 13.41 8.57
C ARG A 83 0.92 13.09 9.94
N GLY A 84 0.28 12.24 10.75
CA GLY A 84 0.89 11.76 11.99
C GLY A 84 2.06 10.84 11.67
N THR A 85 3.26 11.39 11.55
CA THR A 85 4.47 10.67 11.14
C THR A 85 5.35 10.35 12.34
N ALA A 86 6.10 9.24 12.23
CA ALA A 86 7.21 8.94 13.11
C ALA A 86 8.52 9.04 12.32
N GLU A 87 9.47 9.78 12.84
CA GLU A 87 10.81 9.92 12.27
C GLU A 87 11.88 9.43 13.26
N GLY A 88 12.94 8.82 12.75
CA GLY A 88 14.04 8.31 13.53
C GLY A 88 14.97 7.42 12.72
N TYR A 89 15.70 6.54 13.40
CA TYR A 89 16.72 5.70 12.80
C TYR A 89 16.36 4.22 12.89
N MET A 90 16.55 3.50 11.78
CA MET A 90 16.38 2.06 11.68
C MET A 90 17.67 1.41 11.17
N MET A 91 17.91 0.15 11.55
CA MET A 91 19.00 -0.66 10.99
C MET A 91 18.63 -1.07 9.56
N LYS A 92 19.52 -0.75 8.61
CA LYS A 92 19.32 -0.99 7.18
C LYS A 92 19.15 -2.48 6.85
N GLU A 93 19.83 -3.37 7.57
CA GLU A 93 19.78 -4.82 7.37
C GLU A 93 18.38 -5.43 7.51
N TYR A 94 17.45 -4.74 8.20
CA TYR A 94 16.06 -5.14 8.39
C TYR A 94 15.08 -4.38 7.47
N LEU A 95 15.60 -3.72 6.44
CA LEU A 95 14.81 -3.00 5.45
C LEU A 95 15.02 -3.61 4.07
N GLN A 96 13.94 -3.98 3.41
CA GLN A 96 13.95 -4.52 2.06
C GLN A 96 13.68 -3.40 1.05
N GLU A 97 14.73 -2.91 0.38
CA GLU A 97 14.63 -1.90 -0.68
C GLU A 97 14.29 -2.54 -2.04
N ASN A 98 14.91 -3.70 -2.33
CA ASN A 98 14.72 -4.44 -3.58
C ASN A 98 14.14 -5.82 -3.29
N SER A 99 13.09 -6.20 -4.03
CA SER A 99 12.39 -7.45 -3.77
C SER A 99 13.02 -8.62 -4.52
N ALA A 100 13.93 -9.35 -3.86
CA ALA A 100 14.34 -10.69 -4.29
C ALA A 100 13.36 -11.77 -3.80
N GLN A 101 12.58 -11.48 -2.77
CA GLN A 101 11.62 -12.39 -2.14
C GLN A 101 10.37 -11.63 -1.68
N THR A 102 9.27 -12.34 -1.48
CA THR A 102 8.04 -11.77 -0.93
C THR A 102 8.24 -11.34 0.52
N VAL A 103 7.91 -10.08 0.82
CA VAL A 103 7.82 -9.56 2.19
C VAL A 103 6.35 -9.46 2.55
N LYS A 104 5.87 -10.34 3.43
CA LYS A 104 4.48 -10.32 3.92
C LYS A 104 4.34 -9.42 5.13
N SER A 105 3.22 -8.68 5.17
CA SER A 105 2.86 -7.86 6.32
C SER A 105 2.50 -8.75 7.52
N ALA A 106 3.04 -8.38 8.68
CA ALA A 106 2.62 -8.94 9.97
C ALA A 106 1.80 -7.92 10.79
N MET A 107 1.37 -6.82 10.16
CA MET A 107 0.60 -5.76 10.81
C MET A 107 -0.80 -6.22 11.17
N PRO A 108 -1.19 -6.19 12.46
CA PRO A 108 -2.55 -6.51 12.88
C PRO A 108 -3.55 -5.46 12.35
N THR A 109 -4.77 -5.92 12.08
CA THR A 109 -5.88 -5.05 11.71
C THR A 109 -6.92 -5.04 12.82
N TYR A 110 -7.48 -3.88 13.09
CA TYR A 110 -8.49 -3.63 14.11
C TYR A 110 -9.73 -2.99 13.48
N ILE A 111 -10.84 -3.07 14.20
CA ILE A 111 -12.09 -2.34 13.92
C ILE A 111 -12.36 -1.41 15.09
N SER A 112 -12.73 -0.17 14.81
CA SER A 112 -13.11 0.77 15.84
C SER A 112 -14.48 0.41 16.42
N THR A 113 -14.57 0.39 17.75
CA THR A 113 -15.77 0.05 18.54
C THR A 113 -16.42 1.25 19.21
N SER A 114 -15.85 2.45 19.02
CA SER A 114 -16.39 3.70 19.54
C SER A 114 -17.08 4.52 18.46
N SER A 115 -18.14 5.22 18.83
CA SER A 115 -18.87 6.15 17.97
C SER A 115 -18.08 7.44 17.68
N ALA A 116 -17.11 7.76 18.51
CA ALA A 116 -16.19 8.87 18.33
C ALA A 116 -14.86 8.57 19.04
N TRP A 117 -13.75 8.75 18.33
CA TRP A 117 -12.41 8.60 18.89
C TRP A 117 -11.42 9.45 18.08
N GLU A 118 -10.34 9.84 18.72
CA GLU A 118 -9.39 10.82 18.20
C GLU A 118 -8.13 10.16 17.64
N LEU A 119 -7.67 10.68 16.50
CA LEU A 119 -6.37 10.38 15.92
C LEU A 119 -5.44 11.57 16.14
N TYR A 120 -4.27 11.33 16.70
CA TYR A 120 -3.31 12.36 17.08
C TYR A 120 -2.17 12.45 16.07
N GLN A 121 -1.71 13.68 15.81
CA GLN A 121 -0.58 13.92 14.90
C GLN A 121 0.76 13.50 15.50
N SER A 122 0.87 13.59 16.81
CA SER A 122 2.05 13.20 17.59
C SER A 122 1.61 12.40 18.83
N ARG A 123 2.57 11.88 19.57
CA ARG A 123 2.33 11.21 20.84
C ARG A 123 2.05 12.22 21.98
N ASP A 124 1.22 13.20 21.70
CA ASP A 124 0.77 14.24 22.63
C ASP A 124 -0.75 14.40 22.50
N VAL A 125 -1.45 14.28 23.60
CA VAL A 125 -2.92 14.40 23.69
C VAL A 125 -3.46 15.76 23.26
N ASN A 126 -2.62 16.78 23.13
CA ASN A 126 -3.03 18.09 22.64
C ASN A 126 -3.02 18.18 21.09
N GLY A 127 -2.62 17.13 20.41
CA GLY A 127 -2.41 17.09 18.97
C GLY A 127 -3.47 16.33 18.19
N ALA A 128 -4.71 16.17 18.69
CA ALA A 128 -5.81 15.54 17.91
C ALA A 128 -6.05 16.33 16.63
N TYR A 129 -6.01 15.67 15.49
CA TYR A 129 -6.20 16.33 14.19
C TYR A 129 -7.37 15.76 13.40
N ASP A 130 -7.89 14.61 13.78
CA ASP A 130 -9.03 13.99 13.11
C ASP A 130 -9.85 13.16 14.09
N MET A 131 -11.13 12.96 13.77
CA MET A 131 -12.05 12.15 14.53
C MET A 131 -12.65 11.06 13.64
N TYR A 132 -12.73 9.85 14.19
CA TYR A 132 -13.28 8.68 13.52
C TYR A 132 -14.43 8.07 14.32
N GLY A 133 -15.29 7.37 13.60
CA GLY A 133 -16.46 6.74 14.17
C GLY A 133 -16.34 5.21 14.30
N TYR A 134 -17.47 4.59 14.54
CA TYR A 134 -17.62 3.15 14.62
C TYR A 134 -17.39 2.45 13.28
N GLY A 135 -16.74 1.28 13.31
CA GLY A 135 -16.58 0.42 12.13
C GLY A 135 -15.39 0.76 11.21
N GLU A 136 -14.57 1.76 11.55
CA GLU A 136 -13.37 2.08 10.78
C GLU A 136 -12.33 0.97 10.89
N THR A 137 -11.75 0.60 9.75
CA THR A 137 -10.65 -0.36 9.71
C THR A 137 -9.33 0.35 10.00
N VAL A 138 -8.61 -0.13 11.00
CA VAL A 138 -7.36 0.44 11.50
C VAL A 138 -6.25 -0.60 11.39
N THR A 139 -5.12 -0.23 10.76
CA THR A 139 -3.93 -1.08 10.69
C THR A 139 -2.89 -0.59 11.70
N LEU A 140 -2.44 -1.46 12.59
CA LEU A 140 -1.38 -1.15 13.56
C LEU A 140 -0.01 -1.27 12.87
N LEU A 141 0.69 -0.15 12.72
CA LEU A 141 2.02 -0.07 12.11
C LEU A 141 3.11 -0.38 13.13
N GLY A 142 2.98 0.17 14.32
CA GLY A 142 3.94 0.04 15.40
C GLY A 142 3.39 0.56 16.71
N PHE A 143 4.14 0.39 17.80
CA PHE A 143 3.67 0.74 19.14
C PHE A 143 4.80 1.09 20.11
N THR A 144 4.46 1.87 21.10
CA THR A 144 5.12 2.01 22.41
C THR A 144 4.19 1.46 23.50
N PRO A 145 4.60 1.44 24.79
CA PRO A 145 3.69 1.06 25.87
C PRO A 145 2.43 1.94 25.96
N GLU A 146 2.54 3.22 25.61
CA GLU A 146 1.46 4.21 25.79
C GLU A 146 0.73 4.56 24.47
N TRP A 147 1.34 4.33 23.31
CA TRP A 147 0.84 4.77 22.02
C TRP A 147 0.94 3.71 20.93
N TRP A 148 -0.10 3.62 20.13
CA TRP A 148 -0.09 2.90 18.86
C TRP A 148 0.05 3.87 17.70
N HIS A 149 0.98 3.61 16.79
CA HIS A 149 1.07 4.26 15.49
C HIS A 149 0.24 3.44 14.51
N VAL A 150 -0.82 4.04 14.01
CA VAL A 150 -1.84 3.35 13.21
C VAL A 150 -2.02 3.99 11.86
N GLN A 151 -2.60 3.23 10.93
CA GLN A 151 -3.06 3.73 9.64
C GLN A 151 -4.56 3.52 9.49
N ILE A 152 -5.25 4.58 9.05
CA ILE A 152 -6.66 4.60 8.73
C ILE A 152 -6.78 5.20 7.34
N ARG A 153 -7.38 4.43 6.38
CA ARG A 153 -7.42 4.84 4.99
C ARG A 153 -6.01 5.22 4.50
N GLU A 154 -5.81 6.45 4.05
CA GLU A 154 -4.54 6.98 3.55
C GLU A 154 -3.72 7.77 4.58
N TYR A 155 -4.23 7.93 5.80
CA TYR A 155 -3.59 8.72 6.85
C TYR A 155 -3.04 7.85 7.96
N THR A 156 -1.97 8.32 8.58
CA THR A 156 -1.40 7.72 9.78
C THR A 156 -1.53 8.67 10.95
N GLY A 157 -1.48 8.12 12.15
CA GLY A 157 -1.51 8.90 13.37
C GLY A 157 -1.31 8.02 14.59
N PHE A 158 -1.47 8.62 15.75
CA PHE A 158 -1.28 7.96 17.02
C PHE A 158 -2.62 7.84 17.76
N VAL A 159 -2.81 6.71 18.44
CA VAL A 159 -3.91 6.48 19.36
C VAL A 159 -3.37 5.96 20.68
N SER A 160 -4.06 6.23 21.78
CA SER A 160 -3.67 5.69 23.08
C SER A 160 -3.70 4.16 23.08
N ALA A 161 -2.69 3.55 23.67
CA ALA A 161 -2.54 2.08 23.74
C ALA A 161 -3.47 1.41 24.75
N ASP A 162 -4.38 2.14 25.41
CA ASP A 162 -5.36 1.58 26.33
C ASP A 162 -6.35 0.62 25.64
N GLY A 163 -6.36 0.62 24.29
CA GLY A 163 -7.05 -0.36 23.46
C GLY A 163 -8.58 -0.33 23.52
N SER A 164 -9.15 0.58 24.30
CA SER A 164 -10.60 0.60 24.58
C SER A 164 -11.49 0.92 23.38
N VAL A 165 -10.90 1.48 22.31
CA VAL A 165 -11.64 1.91 21.11
C VAL A 165 -11.42 1.00 19.90
N LEU A 166 -10.51 0.03 19.99
CA LEU A 166 -10.11 -0.83 18.86
C LEU A 166 -10.21 -2.31 19.25
N GLU A 167 -10.93 -3.08 18.46
CA GLU A 167 -11.01 -4.53 18.59
C GLU A 167 -10.24 -5.20 17.46
N GLN A 168 -9.40 -6.18 17.77
CA GLN A 168 -8.60 -6.88 16.76
C GLN A 168 -9.50 -7.66 15.83
N ARG A 169 -9.34 -7.43 14.51
CA ARG A 169 -10.05 -8.18 13.49
C ARG A 169 -9.32 -9.49 13.23
N THR A 170 -10.01 -10.60 13.49
CA THR A 170 -9.58 -11.94 13.13
C THR A 170 -10.51 -12.48 12.04
N GLY A 171 -9.97 -13.13 11.01
CA GLY A 171 -10.77 -13.82 9.98
C GLY A 171 -10.52 -13.38 8.54
N ASN A 172 -11.12 -14.14 7.60
CA ASN A 172 -11.05 -13.91 6.16
C ASN A 172 -12.00 -12.76 5.76
N TYR A 173 -11.75 -12.10 4.61
CA TYR A 173 -12.60 -11.02 4.06
C TYR A 173 -14.07 -11.40 3.89
N TYR A 174 -14.37 -12.70 3.74
CA TYR A 174 -15.72 -13.21 3.49
C TYR A 174 -16.37 -13.90 4.69
N ASP A 175 -15.66 -14.00 5.83
CA ASP A 175 -16.19 -14.66 7.02
C ASP A 175 -17.47 -13.97 7.49
N GLY A 176 -18.51 -14.79 7.71
CA GLY A 176 -19.83 -14.32 8.12
C GLY A 176 -20.73 -13.76 7.02
N TYR A 177 -20.25 -13.69 5.77
CA TYR A 177 -21.06 -13.25 4.63
C TYR A 177 -21.52 -14.42 3.73
N ALA A 178 -22.70 -14.28 3.13
CA ALA A 178 -23.05 -15.02 1.93
C ALA A 178 -22.16 -14.55 0.77
N THR A 179 -21.91 -15.40 -0.21
CA THR A 179 -21.10 -15.06 -1.38
C THR A 179 -21.91 -15.15 -2.66
N ALA A 180 -21.49 -14.42 -3.68
CA ALA A 180 -21.92 -14.56 -5.06
C ALA A 180 -20.72 -14.45 -6.00
N GLN A 181 -20.87 -14.88 -7.26
CA GLN A 181 -19.82 -14.71 -8.25
C GLN A 181 -20.30 -13.83 -9.40
N VAL A 182 -19.40 -13.01 -9.92
CA VAL A 182 -19.64 -12.24 -11.13
C VAL A 182 -19.81 -13.19 -12.31
N HIS A 183 -20.95 -13.06 -13.00
CA HIS A 183 -21.34 -13.90 -14.14
C HIS A 183 -22.06 -13.07 -15.20
N ASN A 184 -21.31 -12.51 -16.15
CA ASN A 184 -21.88 -11.86 -17.34
C ASN A 184 -22.17 -12.94 -18.41
N PRO A 185 -23.27 -12.81 -19.15
CA PRO A 185 -23.57 -13.70 -20.30
C PRO A 185 -22.50 -13.68 -21.40
N ILE A 186 -21.85 -12.50 -21.57
CA ILE A 186 -20.73 -12.33 -22.49
C ILE A 186 -19.44 -12.45 -21.69
N SER A 187 -18.64 -13.45 -21.98
CA SER A 187 -17.44 -13.79 -21.19
C SER A 187 -16.35 -12.68 -21.17
N THR A 188 -16.37 -11.81 -22.18
CA THR A 188 -15.43 -10.67 -22.28
C THR A 188 -15.89 -9.44 -21.49
N ASP A 189 -17.15 -9.41 -21.07
CA ASP A 189 -17.72 -8.31 -20.32
C ASP A 189 -17.27 -8.35 -18.87
N ARG A 190 -17.30 -7.18 -18.24
CA ARG A 190 -16.96 -6.97 -16.85
C ARG A 190 -18.07 -6.24 -16.14
N LEU A 191 -18.38 -6.66 -14.92
CA LEU A 191 -19.41 -6.03 -14.09
C LEU A 191 -18.84 -4.83 -13.33
N ASN A 192 -19.52 -3.69 -13.42
CA ASN A 192 -19.17 -2.52 -12.62
C ASN A 192 -19.52 -2.74 -11.14
N LEU A 193 -18.56 -2.45 -10.26
CA LEU A 193 -18.83 -2.13 -8.87
C LEU A 193 -19.06 -0.61 -8.78
N ARG A 194 -20.21 -0.20 -8.30
CA ARG A 194 -20.64 1.20 -8.28
C ARG A 194 -20.69 1.76 -6.86
N ALA A 195 -20.45 3.07 -6.73
CA ALA A 195 -20.54 3.75 -5.44
C ALA A 195 -21.97 3.81 -4.89
N GLU A 196 -22.98 3.85 -5.78
CA GLU A 196 -24.40 3.93 -5.43
C GLU A 196 -25.23 2.97 -6.30
N LYS A 197 -26.49 2.70 -5.90
CA LYS A 197 -27.46 1.83 -6.59
C LYS A 197 -28.01 2.45 -7.89
N THR A 198 -27.16 2.93 -8.79
CA THR A 198 -27.55 3.52 -10.07
C THR A 198 -26.47 3.32 -11.11
N GLU A 199 -26.88 3.14 -12.37
CA GLU A 199 -25.97 2.96 -13.50
C GLU A 199 -25.14 4.24 -13.80
N ASN A 200 -25.62 5.40 -13.39
CA ASN A 200 -24.94 6.67 -13.58
C ASN A 200 -23.94 7.02 -12.44
N SER A 201 -23.90 6.18 -11.39
CA SER A 201 -22.95 6.36 -10.29
C SER A 201 -21.52 6.09 -10.72
N ALA A 202 -20.56 6.65 -10.00
CA ALA A 202 -19.15 6.40 -10.21
C ALA A 202 -18.83 4.89 -10.15
N SER A 203 -18.05 4.41 -11.12
CA SER A 203 -17.51 3.05 -11.10
C SER A 203 -16.28 3.00 -10.19
N LEU A 204 -16.33 2.17 -9.18
CA LEU A 204 -15.20 1.86 -8.29
C LEU A 204 -14.26 0.82 -8.89
N GLY A 205 -14.67 0.17 -9.99
CA GLY A 205 -13.90 -0.83 -10.72
C GLY A 205 -14.81 -1.71 -11.57
N LYS A 206 -14.19 -2.41 -12.54
CA LYS A 206 -14.86 -3.39 -13.41
C LYS A 206 -14.29 -4.78 -13.16
N TYR A 207 -15.14 -5.74 -12.82
CA TYR A 207 -14.76 -7.06 -12.34
C TYR A 207 -15.05 -8.16 -13.37
N TYR A 208 -14.12 -9.10 -13.46
CA TYR A 208 -14.19 -10.24 -14.39
C TYR A 208 -15.15 -11.32 -13.89
N ASN A 209 -15.67 -12.12 -14.81
CA ASN A 209 -16.41 -13.33 -14.49
C ASN A 209 -15.55 -14.27 -13.62
N GLY A 210 -16.19 -14.96 -12.66
CA GLY A 210 -15.50 -15.78 -11.68
C GLY A 210 -15.01 -15.03 -10.43
N CYS A 211 -15.05 -13.67 -10.41
CA CYS A 211 -14.74 -12.92 -9.21
C CYS A 211 -15.79 -13.18 -8.13
N THR A 212 -15.39 -13.76 -7.00
CA THR A 212 -16.25 -13.97 -5.82
C THR A 212 -16.36 -12.69 -5.02
N VAL A 213 -17.56 -12.35 -4.60
CA VAL A 213 -17.89 -11.19 -3.79
C VAL A 213 -18.60 -11.62 -2.50
N ALA A 214 -18.33 -10.94 -1.38
CA ALA A 214 -19.16 -11.05 -0.19
C ALA A 214 -20.45 -10.24 -0.38
N VAL A 215 -21.60 -10.82 -0.08
CA VAL A 215 -22.89 -10.15 -0.17
C VAL A 215 -23.25 -9.60 1.20
N ILE A 216 -23.15 -8.27 1.36
CA ILE A 216 -23.52 -7.58 2.60
C ILE A 216 -25.05 -7.51 2.70
N GLU A 217 -25.70 -7.16 1.58
CA GLU A 217 -27.16 -7.03 1.49
C GLU A 217 -27.62 -7.35 0.07
N LYS A 218 -28.54 -8.30 -0.07
CA LYS A 218 -29.20 -8.59 -1.34
C LYS A 218 -30.48 -7.76 -1.45
N GLY A 219 -30.45 -6.72 -2.27
CA GLY A 219 -31.61 -5.86 -2.48
C GLY A 219 -32.65 -6.48 -3.41
N SER A 220 -33.92 -6.14 -3.19
CA SER A 220 -35.05 -6.51 -4.06
C SER A 220 -35.22 -5.58 -5.27
N ASP A 221 -34.50 -4.48 -5.29
CA ASP A 221 -34.49 -3.45 -6.33
C ASP A 221 -33.56 -3.77 -7.51
N GLY A 222 -33.01 -4.97 -7.55
CA GLY A 222 -32.08 -5.42 -8.60
C GLY A 222 -30.60 -5.07 -8.32
N TRP A 223 -30.28 -4.52 -7.16
CA TRP A 223 -28.94 -4.21 -6.73
C TRP A 223 -28.58 -4.93 -5.43
N SER A 224 -27.35 -5.41 -5.32
CA SER A 224 -26.79 -5.92 -4.06
C SER A 224 -25.61 -5.04 -3.60
N ARG A 225 -25.56 -4.79 -2.30
CA ARG A 225 -24.37 -4.23 -1.65
C ARG A 225 -23.38 -5.38 -1.44
N VAL A 226 -22.20 -5.24 -2.00
CA VAL A 226 -21.18 -6.29 -1.99
C VAL A 226 -19.83 -5.75 -1.55
N LYS A 227 -18.95 -6.68 -1.18
CA LYS A 227 -17.57 -6.38 -0.78
C LYS A 227 -16.60 -7.31 -1.50
N ILE A 228 -15.47 -6.76 -1.95
CA ILE A 228 -14.34 -7.49 -2.55
C ILE A 228 -13.09 -7.02 -1.83
N GLY A 229 -12.44 -7.90 -1.06
CA GLY A 229 -11.38 -7.46 -0.15
C GLY A 229 -11.88 -6.37 0.79
N ASN A 230 -11.29 -5.19 0.74
CA ASN A 230 -11.69 -4.02 1.55
C ASN A 230 -12.56 -3.00 0.79
N LEU A 231 -12.91 -3.28 -0.45
CA LEU A 231 -13.71 -2.37 -1.26
C LEU A 231 -15.19 -2.76 -1.24
N GLU A 232 -16.05 -1.82 -0.86
CA GLU A 232 -17.50 -1.99 -0.85
C GLU A 232 -18.15 -1.15 -1.95
N GLY A 233 -19.30 -1.63 -2.44
CA GLY A 233 -20.10 -0.93 -3.43
C GLY A 233 -21.34 -1.74 -3.84
N TYR A 234 -21.92 -1.38 -4.96
CA TYR A 234 -23.16 -1.98 -5.47
C TYR A 234 -22.96 -2.63 -6.82
N MET A 235 -23.52 -3.84 -6.99
CA MET A 235 -23.56 -4.59 -8.24
C MET A 235 -24.98 -4.98 -8.61
N ARG A 236 -25.26 -5.10 -9.91
CA ARG A 236 -26.54 -5.58 -10.44
C ARG A 236 -26.71 -7.05 -10.17
N ASN A 237 -27.87 -7.46 -9.60
CA ASN A 237 -28.16 -8.84 -9.24
C ASN A 237 -28.18 -9.79 -10.43
N GLU A 238 -28.60 -9.32 -11.59
CA GLU A 238 -28.71 -10.12 -12.83
C GLU A 238 -27.37 -10.64 -13.34
N PHE A 239 -26.25 -10.02 -12.90
CA PHE A 239 -24.89 -10.42 -13.24
C PHE A 239 -24.15 -11.08 -12.05
N LEU A 240 -24.89 -11.53 -11.03
CA LEU A 240 -24.36 -12.23 -9.86
C LEU A 240 -24.99 -13.62 -9.74
N ASP A 241 -24.16 -14.66 -9.79
CA ASP A 241 -24.58 -16.01 -9.43
C ASP A 241 -24.46 -16.21 -7.91
N PHE A 242 -25.61 -16.21 -7.21
CA PHE A 242 -25.69 -16.40 -5.78
C PHE A 242 -25.58 -17.86 -5.33
N ASN A 243 -25.56 -18.81 -6.27
CA ASN A 243 -25.45 -20.25 -6.01
C ASN A 243 -24.04 -20.81 -6.32
N ALA A 244 -23.15 -19.97 -6.81
CA ALA A 244 -21.80 -20.39 -7.16
C ALA A 244 -20.97 -20.78 -5.92
N SER A 245 -19.85 -21.47 -6.16
CA SER A 245 -18.86 -21.79 -5.13
C SER A 245 -18.39 -20.52 -4.40
N LYS A 246 -18.02 -20.67 -3.11
CA LYS A 246 -17.42 -19.58 -2.33
C LYS A 246 -15.98 -19.26 -2.75
N ASP A 247 -15.34 -20.22 -3.46
CA ASP A 247 -13.96 -20.04 -3.91
C ASP A 247 -13.90 -19.18 -5.17
N GLN A 248 -12.79 -18.45 -5.35
CA GLN A 248 -12.53 -17.73 -6.58
C GLN A 248 -12.36 -18.71 -7.74
N GLN A 249 -13.04 -18.44 -8.87
CA GLN A 249 -12.88 -19.25 -10.09
C GLN A 249 -11.68 -18.74 -10.89
N THR A 250 -10.48 -19.06 -10.40
CA THR A 250 -9.22 -18.52 -10.91
C THR A 250 -8.96 -18.89 -12.39
N GLU A 251 -9.55 -19.96 -12.89
CA GLU A 251 -9.52 -20.36 -14.31
C GLU A 251 -10.24 -19.37 -15.23
N MET A 252 -11.20 -18.60 -14.69
CA MET A 252 -11.93 -17.57 -15.42
C MET A 252 -11.29 -16.19 -15.33
N LEU A 253 -10.30 -16.03 -14.44
CA LEU A 253 -9.65 -14.74 -14.16
C LEU A 253 -8.41 -14.56 -15.04
N PRO A 254 -8.15 -13.33 -15.55
CA PRO A 254 -6.89 -13.04 -16.20
C PRO A 254 -5.71 -13.32 -15.28
N LYS A 255 -4.70 -14.02 -15.81
CA LYS A 255 -3.45 -14.32 -15.15
C LYS A 255 -2.34 -13.45 -15.73
N VAL A 256 -1.70 -12.68 -14.90
CA VAL A 256 -0.62 -11.74 -15.26
C VAL A 256 0.61 -11.99 -14.41
N THR A 257 1.73 -11.38 -14.80
CA THR A 257 3.02 -11.52 -14.09
C THR A 257 3.51 -10.15 -13.66
N ILE A 258 4.09 -10.06 -12.47
CA ILE A 258 4.72 -8.84 -11.98
C ILE A 258 6.01 -8.57 -12.77
N GLN A 259 6.13 -7.37 -13.33
CA GLN A 259 7.32 -6.87 -14.01
C GLN A 259 7.53 -5.38 -13.71
N ASN A 260 8.37 -5.08 -12.74
CA ASN A 260 8.85 -3.74 -12.45
C ASN A 260 10.25 -3.57 -13.04
N LEU A 261 10.42 -2.63 -13.95
CA LEU A 261 11.69 -2.39 -14.68
C LEU A 261 12.82 -1.98 -13.73
N ASN A 262 12.50 -1.42 -12.57
CA ASN A 262 13.48 -1.04 -11.55
C ASN A 262 13.94 -2.24 -10.68
N GLY A 263 13.46 -3.46 -10.95
CA GLY A 263 13.81 -4.66 -10.19
C GLY A 263 13.17 -4.77 -8.81
N GLN A 264 12.40 -3.77 -8.37
CA GLN A 264 11.88 -3.69 -7.00
C GLN A 264 10.61 -4.54 -6.74
N GLY A 265 10.09 -5.25 -7.74
CA GLY A 265 8.81 -5.96 -7.61
C GLY A 265 7.61 -5.00 -7.53
N ALA A 266 6.50 -5.47 -6.95
CA ALA A 266 5.29 -4.67 -6.80
C ALA A 266 4.65 -4.86 -5.42
N ASN A 267 4.18 -3.77 -4.84
CA ASN A 267 3.44 -3.77 -3.59
C ASN A 267 1.98 -4.17 -3.81
N LEU A 268 1.49 -5.11 -3.01
CA LEU A 268 0.07 -5.35 -2.81
C LEU A 268 -0.43 -4.41 -1.71
N ARG A 269 -1.50 -3.66 -1.96
CA ARG A 269 -2.05 -2.68 -1.02
C ARG A 269 -3.52 -2.93 -0.74
N ARG A 270 -4.00 -2.52 0.43
CA ARG A 270 -5.43 -2.68 0.80
C ARG A 270 -6.36 -1.73 0.06
N GLN A 271 -5.83 -0.64 -0.48
CA GLN A 271 -6.57 0.38 -1.24
C GLN A 271 -5.80 0.76 -2.51
N ALA A 272 -6.50 1.29 -3.51
CA ALA A 272 -5.93 1.82 -4.75
C ALA A 272 -5.20 3.17 -4.51
N SER A 273 -4.19 3.15 -3.65
CA SER A 273 -3.42 4.33 -3.24
C SER A 273 -1.97 3.97 -2.92
N THR A 274 -1.02 4.81 -3.35
CA THR A 274 0.40 4.69 -2.99
C THR A 274 0.69 5.14 -1.55
N HIS A 275 -0.28 5.78 -0.90
CA HIS A 275 -0.15 6.33 0.45
C HIS A 275 -0.56 5.36 1.58
N VAL A 276 -1.04 4.18 1.20
CA VAL A 276 -1.41 3.12 2.13
C VAL A 276 -0.28 2.10 2.20
N ASN A 277 0.10 1.68 3.41
CA ASN A 277 1.13 0.64 3.58
C ASN A 277 0.80 -0.63 2.82
N ALA A 278 1.83 -1.31 2.33
CA ALA A 278 1.70 -2.55 1.61
C ALA A 278 1.26 -3.70 2.54
N VAL A 279 0.38 -4.57 2.04
CA VAL A 279 0.09 -5.88 2.64
C VAL A 279 1.30 -6.80 2.48
N ALA A 280 1.90 -6.73 1.31
CA ALA A 280 3.12 -7.45 0.97
C ALA A 280 3.82 -6.78 -0.22
N LEU A 281 5.13 -7.01 -0.33
CA LEU A 281 5.95 -6.73 -1.51
C LEU A 281 6.24 -8.04 -2.22
N TYR A 282 5.88 -8.15 -3.50
CA TYR A 282 6.08 -9.34 -4.31
C TYR A 282 7.14 -9.12 -5.38
N PRO A 283 8.05 -10.10 -5.60
CA PRO A 283 9.12 -9.98 -6.59
C PRO A 283 8.63 -10.04 -8.04
N ASN A 284 9.47 -9.55 -8.94
CA ASN A 284 9.27 -9.75 -10.38
C ASN A 284 9.17 -11.26 -10.71
N GLY A 285 8.35 -11.59 -11.70
CA GLY A 285 8.07 -12.99 -12.09
C GLY A 285 6.93 -13.65 -11.32
N THR A 286 6.45 -13.05 -10.22
CA THR A 286 5.31 -13.59 -9.47
C THR A 286 4.03 -13.51 -10.30
N GLN A 287 3.26 -14.61 -10.34
CA GLN A 287 1.98 -14.68 -11.03
C GLN A 287 0.85 -14.18 -10.15
N VAL A 288 -0.10 -13.46 -10.76
CA VAL A 288 -1.20 -12.77 -10.09
C VAL A 288 -2.49 -13.00 -10.88
N TYR A 289 -3.60 -13.24 -10.18
CA TYR A 289 -4.93 -13.25 -10.78
C TYR A 289 -5.59 -11.88 -10.65
N VAL A 290 -6.16 -11.37 -11.74
CA VAL A 290 -6.83 -10.06 -11.73
C VAL A 290 -8.33 -10.25 -11.53
N LEU A 291 -8.86 -9.79 -10.41
CA LEU A 291 -10.29 -9.80 -10.08
C LEU A 291 -11.04 -8.69 -10.84
N GLY A 292 -10.40 -7.52 -10.97
CA GLY A 292 -10.98 -6.35 -11.59
C GLY A 292 -9.97 -5.23 -11.82
N ILE A 293 -10.43 -4.16 -12.48
CA ILE A 293 -9.60 -3.01 -12.85
C ILE A 293 -10.31 -1.73 -12.43
N ALA A 294 -9.57 -0.83 -11.78
CA ALA A 294 -10.02 0.47 -11.28
C ALA A 294 -8.98 1.55 -11.62
N GLY A 295 -9.14 2.22 -12.76
CA GLY A 295 -8.16 3.20 -13.23
C GLY A 295 -6.76 2.61 -13.42
N GLU A 296 -5.75 3.18 -12.77
CA GLU A 296 -4.37 2.70 -12.81
C GLU A 296 -4.08 1.50 -11.89
N TRP A 297 -5.11 0.94 -11.27
CA TRP A 297 -4.99 -0.15 -10.32
C TRP A 297 -5.73 -1.41 -10.79
N CYS A 298 -5.10 -2.56 -10.61
CA CYS A 298 -5.77 -3.85 -10.65
C CYS A 298 -6.11 -4.29 -9.22
N HIS A 299 -7.36 -4.72 -9.01
CA HIS A 299 -7.76 -5.47 -7.83
C HIS A 299 -7.40 -6.93 -8.08
N VAL A 300 -6.56 -7.50 -7.25
CA VAL A 300 -5.88 -8.77 -7.54
C VAL A 300 -6.03 -9.77 -6.41
N LEU A 301 -5.87 -11.05 -6.76
CA LEU A 301 -5.70 -12.16 -5.85
C LEU A 301 -4.30 -12.76 -6.05
N ILE A 302 -3.54 -12.89 -4.99
CA ILE A 302 -2.20 -13.46 -4.96
C ILE A 302 -1.95 -14.16 -3.62
N ASP A 303 -1.53 -15.40 -3.62
CA ASP A 303 -1.26 -16.20 -2.41
C ASP A 303 -2.41 -16.19 -1.37
N GLY A 304 -3.67 -16.13 -1.84
CA GLY A 304 -4.85 -16.03 -0.98
C GLY A 304 -5.17 -14.63 -0.46
N GLU A 305 -4.31 -13.64 -0.72
CA GLU A 305 -4.53 -12.25 -0.34
C GLU A 305 -5.23 -11.48 -1.47
N ILE A 306 -6.18 -10.61 -1.10
CA ILE A 306 -6.87 -9.70 -2.01
C ILE A 306 -6.43 -8.27 -1.73
N GLY A 307 -6.05 -7.54 -2.79
CA GLY A 307 -5.62 -6.15 -2.68
C GLY A 307 -5.41 -5.49 -4.03
N PHE A 308 -4.76 -4.35 -4.04
CA PHE A 308 -4.52 -3.53 -5.22
C PHE A 308 -3.06 -3.51 -5.62
N MET A 309 -2.79 -3.70 -6.92
CA MET A 309 -1.48 -3.46 -7.56
C MET A 309 -1.63 -2.47 -8.71
N MET A 310 -0.61 -1.64 -8.93
CA MET A 310 -0.62 -0.72 -10.07
C MET A 310 -0.50 -1.52 -11.37
N THR A 311 -1.37 -1.19 -12.34
CA THR A 311 -1.42 -1.85 -13.67
C THR A 311 -0.08 -1.79 -14.41
N ARG A 312 0.70 -0.73 -14.20
CA ARG A 312 2.01 -0.53 -14.85
C ARG A 312 3.05 -1.61 -14.51
N TYR A 313 2.85 -2.33 -13.40
CA TYR A 313 3.75 -3.41 -12.95
C TYR A 313 3.27 -4.81 -13.37
N LEU A 314 2.19 -4.92 -14.15
CA LEU A 314 1.57 -6.19 -14.52
C LEU A 314 1.65 -6.42 -16.03
N VAL A 315 2.09 -7.60 -16.44
CA VAL A 315 2.19 -8.00 -17.86
C VAL A 315 1.53 -9.36 -18.10
N PRO A 316 0.83 -9.56 -19.24
CA PRO A 316 0.51 -8.55 -20.25
C PRO A 316 -0.33 -7.41 -19.65
N ARG A 317 -0.20 -6.21 -20.21
CA ARG A 317 -1.04 -5.09 -19.80
C ARG A 317 -2.49 -5.40 -20.20
N LEU A 318 -3.37 -5.38 -19.22
CA LEU A 318 -4.80 -5.50 -19.47
C LEU A 318 -5.31 -4.15 -19.97
N SER A 319 -5.90 -4.14 -21.16
CA SER A 319 -6.43 -2.92 -21.75
C SER A 319 -7.69 -2.46 -21.03
N PHE A 320 -7.79 -1.15 -20.84
CA PHE A 320 -8.96 -0.46 -20.28
C PHE A 320 -10.05 -0.22 -21.33
N GLU A 321 -9.90 -0.73 -22.56
CA GLU A 321 -10.85 -0.41 -23.61
C GLU A 321 -12.27 -0.72 -23.14
N SER A 322 -12.99 0.35 -22.88
CA SER A 322 -14.42 0.40 -22.71
C SER A 322 -15.04 -0.06 -24.03
N THR A 323 -15.41 -1.31 -24.08
CA THR A 323 -16.55 -1.62 -24.96
C THR A 323 -17.74 -0.90 -24.34
N ARG A 324 -18.34 -0.05 -25.14
CA ARG A 324 -19.39 0.97 -24.88
C ARG A 324 -20.54 0.45 -24.05
#